data_4221f664a498c8d6fdb5117df05653fe
#
_entry.id   4221f664a498c8d6fdb5117df05653fe
#
_cell.length_a   1.000
_cell.length_b   1.000
_cell.length_c   1.000
_cell.angle_alpha   90.00
_cell.angle_beta   90.00
_cell.angle_gamma   90.00
#
_symmetry.space_group_name_H-M   'P 1'
#
loop_
_entity.id
_entity.type
_entity.pdbx_description
1 polymer ?
#
loop_
_entity_poly.entity_id
_entity_poly.type
_entity_poly.pdbx_seq_one_letter_code
_entity_poly.pdbx_strand_id
1 'polypeptide(L)'
;MAELDGYGDVSIGNLLAAIEARREIGFERFIFALGIRQVGQATARILALHFTRPEAMLAALSPPADLETTTAELVAIDQIGEAMVADLIGFFSKDSNRAAVEDLLAQLSVVPPERPAEDSAVSGKTIVFTGTLAGMSRAEAKARAESLGAKVSGSVSAKTNYLVAGADAGSKARKAAELGVTVLNEDEWLAMISGDGSG
;
A
#
# COMPACT_ATOMS: atom_id res chain seq x y z
N MET A 1 -19.72 27.88 -12.59
CA MET A 1 -19.67 27.81 -11.11
C MET A 1 -19.87 29.17 -10.45
N ALA A 2 -19.38 30.27 -11.00
CA ALA A 2 -19.59 31.62 -10.45
C ALA A 2 -21.05 32.08 -10.40
N GLU A 3 -21.95 31.41 -11.14
CA GLU A 3 -23.39 31.71 -11.17
C GLU A 3 -24.24 30.87 -10.17
N LEU A 4 -23.58 30.03 -9.35
CA LEU A 4 -24.25 29.23 -8.34
C LEU A 4 -24.26 30.00 -7.01
N ASP A 5 -25.43 30.23 -6.45
CA ASP A 5 -25.63 30.85 -5.14
C ASP A 5 -24.78 30.09 -4.07
N GLY A 6 -23.97 30.85 -3.33
CA GLY A 6 -23.12 30.31 -2.25
C GLY A 6 -21.65 30.08 -2.65
N TYR A 7 -21.25 30.27 -3.92
CA TYR A 7 -19.87 30.18 -4.36
C TYR A 7 -19.30 31.57 -4.68
N GLY A 8 -18.64 32.20 -3.72
CA GLY A 8 -17.87 33.43 -3.93
C GLY A 8 -16.51 33.13 -4.61
N ASP A 9 -15.91 34.16 -5.24
CA ASP A 9 -14.65 34.05 -5.99
C ASP A 9 -13.51 33.44 -5.18
N VAL A 10 -13.45 33.70 -3.88
CA VAL A 10 -12.45 33.12 -2.96
C VAL A 10 -12.66 31.61 -2.80
N SER A 11 -13.91 31.16 -2.67
CA SER A 11 -14.24 29.73 -2.53
C SER A 11 -13.92 28.96 -3.82
N ILE A 12 -14.20 29.56 -4.98
CA ILE A 12 -13.88 29.01 -6.29
C ILE A 12 -12.35 28.94 -6.47
N GLY A 13 -11.63 30.01 -6.13
CA GLY A 13 -10.18 30.03 -6.19
C GLY A 13 -9.52 28.97 -5.31
N ASN A 14 -10.00 28.82 -4.09
CA ASN A 14 -9.53 27.78 -3.16
C ASN A 14 -9.82 26.36 -3.68
N LEU A 15 -11.00 26.13 -4.27
CA LEU A 15 -11.36 24.85 -4.86
C LEU A 15 -10.45 24.51 -6.04
N LEU A 16 -10.26 25.44 -6.96
CA LEU A 16 -9.38 25.24 -8.12
C LEU A 16 -7.94 25.01 -7.70
N ALA A 17 -7.42 25.78 -6.75
CA ALA A 17 -6.08 25.57 -6.20
C ALA A 17 -5.94 24.19 -5.50
N ALA A 18 -6.98 23.73 -4.80
CA ALA A 18 -6.99 22.42 -4.15
C ALA A 18 -7.04 21.28 -5.17
N ILE A 19 -7.74 21.46 -6.29
CA ILE A 19 -7.77 20.49 -7.42
C ILE A 19 -6.38 20.45 -8.07
N GLU A 20 -5.80 21.61 -8.38
CA GLU A 20 -4.49 21.70 -9.03
C GLU A 20 -3.38 21.09 -8.18
N ALA A 21 -3.39 21.34 -6.87
CA ALA A 21 -2.44 20.75 -5.93
C ALA A 21 -2.54 19.21 -5.80
N ARG A 22 -3.60 18.61 -6.32
CA ARG A 22 -3.85 17.15 -6.30
C ARG A 22 -3.83 16.49 -7.66
N ARG A 23 -3.31 17.17 -8.68
CA ARG A 23 -3.10 16.56 -9.99
C ARG A 23 -2.06 15.44 -9.97
N GLU A 24 -1.15 15.48 -9.01
CA GLU A 24 -0.27 14.34 -8.70
C GLU A 24 -0.94 13.45 -7.64
N ILE A 25 -1.12 12.17 -7.95
CA ILE A 25 -1.80 11.21 -7.09
C ILE A 25 -1.10 9.85 -7.13
N GLY A 26 -0.89 9.21 -5.98
CA GLY A 26 -0.40 7.84 -5.91
C GLY A 26 -1.38 6.85 -6.53
N PHE A 27 -0.86 5.82 -7.20
CA PHE A 27 -1.69 4.88 -7.96
C PHE A 27 -2.72 4.14 -7.09
N GLU A 28 -2.37 3.77 -5.85
CA GLU A 28 -3.30 3.17 -4.91
C GLU A 28 -4.48 4.11 -4.55
N ARG A 29 -4.20 5.40 -4.42
CA ARG A 29 -5.24 6.41 -4.19
C ARG A 29 -6.12 6.62 -5.40
N PHE A 30 -5.54 6.59 -6.60
CA PHE A 30 -6.26 6.65 -7.85
C PHE A 30 -7.25 5.47 -7.96
N ILE A 31 -6.79 4.23 -7.76
CA ILE A 31 -7.65 3.02 -7.79
C ILE A 31 -8.79 3.15 -6.76
N PHE A 32 -8.47 3.55 -5.53
CA PHE A 32 -9.48 3.73 -4.49
C PHE A 32 -10.53 4.78 -4.86
N ALA A 33 -10.10 5.90 -5.47
CA ALA A 33 -10.98 7.00 -5.89
C ALA A 33 -11.95 6.63 -7.02
N LEU A 34 -11.67 5.56 -7.80
CA LEU A 34 -12.60 5.06 -8.82
C LEU A 34 -13.90 4.51 -8.22
N GLY A 35 -13.95 4.26 -6.93
CA GLY A 35 -15.15 3.80 -6.22
C GLY A 35 -15.64 2.41 -6.65
N ILE A 36 -14.74 1.55 -7.10
CA ILE A 36 -15.07 0.18 -7.51
C ILE A 36 -15.56 -0.61 -6.30
N ARG A 37 -16.67 -1.32 -6.44
CA ARG A 37 -17.25 -2.10 -5.36
C ARG A 37 -16.23 -3.11 -4.80
N GLN A 38 -16.22 -3.28 -3.49
CA GLN A 38 -15.30 -4.15 -2.74
C GLN A 38 -13.81 -3.73 -2.79
N VAL A 39 -13.43 -2.70 -3.55
CA VAL A 39 -12.08 -2.18 -3.59
C VAL A 39 -11.89 -1.10 -2.53
N GLY A 40 -11.45 -1.50 -1.34
CA GLY A 40 -11.04 -0.59 -0.26
C GLY A 40 -9.58 -0.13 -0.41
N GLN A 41 -9.10 0.70 0.52
CA GLN A 41 -7.71 1.22 0.48
C GLN A 41 -6.65 0.11 0.48
N ALA A 42 -6.83 -0.93 1.30
CA ALA A 42 -5.90 -2.06 1.36
C ALA A 42 -5.85 -2.82 0.02
N THR A 43 -7.02 -3.12 -0.55
CA THR A 43 -7.12 -3.79 -1.86
C THR A 43 -6.56 -2.92 -2.99
N ALA A 44 -6.85 -1.62 -2.98
CA ALA A 44 -6.30 -0.68 -3.96
C ALA A 44 -4.77 -0.65 -3.93
N ARG A 45 -4.15 -0.72 -2.73
CA ARG A 45 -2.70 -0.83 -2.59
C ARG A 45 -2.16 -2.14 -3.18
N ILE A 46 -2.81 -3.27 -2.92
CA ILE A 46 -2.42 -4.58 -3.48
C ILE A 46 -2.49 -4.54 -5.02
N LEU A 47 -3.57 -4.02 -5.58
CA LEU A 47 -3.75 -3.86 -7.02
C LEU A 47 -2.71 -2.91 -7.63
N ALA A 48 -2.41 -1.80 -6.96
CA ALA A 48 -1.39 -0.85 -7.41
C ALA A 48 0.01 -1.50 -7.47
N LEU A 49 0.37 -2.29 -6.45
CA LEU A 49 1.64 -3.03 -6.42
C LEU A 49 1.71 -4.11 -7.51
N HIS A 50 0.59 -4.77 -7.81
CA HIS A 50 0.51 -5.79 -8.86
C HIS A 50 0.66 -5.17 -10.26
N PHE A 51 -0.18 -4.21 -10.60
CA PHE A 51 -0.19 -3.59 -11.94
C PHE A 51 0.91 -2.55 -12.16
N THR A 52 1.43 -1.93 -11.08
CA THR A 52 2.48 -0.91 -11.06
C THR A 52 2.13 0.43 -11.71
N ARG A 53 1.26 0.46 -12.71
CA ARG A 53 0.83 1.66 -13.44
C ARG A 53 -0.57 1.49 -14.04
N PRO A 54 -1.31 2.60 -14.25
CA PRO A 54 -2.68 2.58 -14.74
C PRO A 54 -2.85 1.92 -16.10
N GLU A 55 -1.91 2.12 -17.02
CA GLU A 55 -1.97 1.57 -18.38
C GLU A 55 -1.94 0.04 -18.38
N ALA A 56 -1.12 -0.55 -17.51
CA ALA A 56 -1.06 -2.00 -17.36
C ALA A 56 -2.36 -2.56 -16.79
N MET A 57 -2.98 -1.85 -15.82
CA MET A 57 -4.27 -2.22 -15.27
C MET A 57 -5.39 -2.12 -16.32
N LEU A 58 -5.43 -1.04 -17.09
CA LEU A 58 -6.39 -0.87 -18.19
C LEU A 58 -6.22 -1.98 -19.25
N ALA A 59 -4.99 -2.27 -19.66
CA ALA A 59 -4.71 -3.30 -20.65
C ALA A 59 -5.15 -4.70 -20.18
N ALA A 60 -4.95 -5.02 -18.91
CA ALA A 60 -5.30 -6.33 -18.34
C ALA A 60 -6.81 -6.51 -18.09
N LEU A 61 -7.54 -5.43 -17.79
CA LEU A 61 -8.93 -5.48 -17.35
C LEU A 61 -9.94 -5.05 -18.43
N SER A 62 -9.46 -4.59 -19.60
CA SER A 62 -10.32 -4.09 -20.70
C SER A 62 -10.23 -4.98 -21.92
N PRO A 63 -11.34 -5.20 -22.65
CA PRO A 63 -11.28 -5.91 -23.93
C PRO A 63 -10.27 -5.26 -24.90
N PRO A 64 -9.48 -6.04 -25.65
CA PRO A 64 -9.57 -7.49 -25.88
C PRO A 64 -8.69 -8.37 -24.94
N ALA A 65 -8.47 -7.97 -23.68
CA ALA A 65 -7.63 -8.72 -22.75
C ALA A 65 -8.13 -10.16 -22.53
N ASP A 66 -7.22 -11.07 -22.23
CA ASP A 66 -7.52 -12.41 -21.72
C ASP A 66 -7.95 -12.33 -20.25
N LEU A 67 -9.26 -12.13 -20.04
CA LEU A 67 -9.84 -11.97 -18.71
C LEU A 67 -9.81 -13.25 -17.89
N GLU A 68 -9.70 -14.43 -18.50
CA GLU A 68 -9.60 -15.71 -17.78
C GLU A 68 -8.24 -15.80 -17.10
N THR A 69 -7.16 -15.57 -17.84
CA THR A 69 -5.80 -15.52 -17.28
C THR A 69 -5.67 -14.42 -16.23
N THR A 70 -6.15 -13.22 -16.51
CA THR A 70 -6.13 -12.09 -15.55
C THR A 70 -6.90 -12.42 -14.27
N THR A 71 -8.06 -13.09 -14.38
CA THR A 71 -8.83 -13.52 -13.21
C THR A 71 -8.04 -14.50 -12.36
N ALA A 72 -7.43 -15.52 -12.97
CA ALA A 72 -6.63 -16.51 -12.26
C ALA A 72 -5.42 -15.88 -11.55
N GLU A 73 -4.73 -14.96 -12.20
CA GLU A 73 -3.59 -14.22 -11.61
C GLU A 73 -4.03 -13.38 -10.41
N LEU A 74 -5.12 -12.63 -10.53
CA LEU A 74 -5.60 -11.77 -9.45
C LEU A 74 -6.10 -12.56 -8.25
N VAL A 75 -6.84 -13.66 -8.47
CA VAL A 75 -7.35 -14.51 -7.39
C VAL A 75 -6.22 -15.23 -6.65
N ALA A 76 -5.08 -15.48 -7.31
CA ALA A 76 -3.89 -16.05 -6.66
C ALA A 76 -3.23 -15.07 -5.64
N ILE A 77 -3.55 -13.79 -5.69
CA ILE A 77 -3.03 -12.79 -4.74
C ILE A 77 -3.78 -12.91 -3.41
N ASP A 78 -3.04 -13.01 -2.30
CA ASP A 78 -3.63 -13.01 -0.95
C ASP A 78 -4.54 -11.80 -0.74
N GLN A 79 -5.70 -12.02 -0.10
CA GLN A 79 -6.75 -11.03 0.17
C GLN A 79 -7.56 -10.58 -1.08
N ILE A 80 -7.35 -11.15 -2.25
CA ILE A 80 -8.15 -10.90 -3.45
C ILE A 80 -9.06 -12.11 -3.72
N GLY A 81 -10.37 -11.91 -3.65
CA GLY A 81 -11.37 -12.93 -3.88
C GLY A 81 -12.04 -12.82 -5.26
N GLU A 82 -12.61 -13.94 -5.74
CA GLU A 82 -13.30 -14.00 -7.04
C GLU A 82 -14.40 -12.94 -7.20
N ALA A 83 -15.20 -12.69 -6.17
CA ALA A 83 -16.28 -11.70 -6.22
C ALA A 83 -15.76 -10.27 -6.45
N MET A 84 -14.63 -9.94 -5.86
CA MET A 84 -14.00 -8.63 -6.05
C MET A 84 -13.39 -8.52 -7.46
N VAL A 85 -12.75 -9.59 -7.96
CA VAL A 85 -12.23 -9.62 -9.34
C VAL A 85 -13.36 -9.47 -10.35
N ALA A 86 -14.51 -10.12 -10.12
CA ALA A 86 -15.70 -9.95 -10.96
C ALA A 86 -16.23 -8.50 -10.97
N ASP A 87 -16.27 -7.84 -9.80
CA ASP A 87 -16.66 -6.41 -9.71
C ASP A 87 -15.65 -5.50 -10.43
N LEU A 88 -14.35 -5.80 -10.33
CA LEU A 88 -13.27 -5.07 -10.99
C LEU A 88 -13.39 -5.19 -12.52
N ILE A 89 -13.51 -6.41 -13.05
CA ILE A 89 -13.71 -6.68 -14.47
C ILE A 89 -15.03 -6.04 -14.96
N GLY A 90 -16.11 -6.19 -14.18
CA GLY A 90 -17.40 -5.59 -14.51
C GLY A 90 -17.37 -4.06 -14.57
N PHE A 91 -16.51 -3.40 -13.80
CA PHE A 91 -16.27 -1.97 -13.90
C PHE A 91 -15.60 -1.60 -15.22
N PHE A 92 -14.52 -2.28 -15.60
CA PHE A 92 -13.76 -1.98 -16.81
C PHE A 92 -14.39 -2.56 -18.10
N SER A 93 -15.39 -3.43 -18.00
CA SER A 93 -16.18 -3.88 -19.16
C SER A 93 -17.06 -2.79 -19.74
N LYS A 94 -17.38 -1.75 -18.96
CA LYS A 94 -18.24 -0.64 -19.41
C LYS A 94 -17.40 0.42 -20.11
N ASP A 95 -17.76 0.73 -21.38
CA ASP A 95 -17.09 1.74 -22.18
C ASP A 95 -17.08 3.13 -21.51
N SER A 96 -18.20 3.50 -20.86
CA SER A 96 -18.31 4.77 -20.14
C SER A 96 -17.31 4.89 -18.97
N ASN A 97 -17.06 3.80 -18.26
CA ASN A 97 -16.12 3.80 -17.15
C ASN A 97 -14.67 3.89 -17.66
N ARG A 98 -14.35 3.14 -18.72
CA ARG A 98 -13.02 3.22 -19.36
C ARG A 98 -12.73 4.63 -19.88
N ALA A 99 -13.66 5.22 -20.62
CA ALA A 99 -13.53 6.59 -21.11
C ALA A 99 -13.31 7.59 -19.96
N ALA A 100 -14.07 7.46 -18.85
CA ALA A 100 -13.88 8.32 -17.69
C ALA A 100 -12.49 8.13 -17.02
N VAL A 101 -11.99 6.89 -16.95
CA VAL A 101 -10.64 6.60 -16.42
C VAL A 101 -9.57 7.18 -17.35
N GLU A 102 -9.71 7.04 -18.67
CA GLU A 102 -8.79 7.60 -19.66
C GLU A 102 -8.76 9.13 -19.59
N ASP A 103 -9.94 9.78 -19.48
CA ASP A 103 -10.05 11.23 -19.29
C ASP A 103 -9.37 11.71 -18.00
N LEU A 104 -9.52 10.95 -16.91
CA LEU A 104 -8.82 11.26 -15.64
C LEU A 104 -7.31 11.13 -15.81
N LEU A 105 -6.82 10.07 -16.45
CA LEU A 105 -5.39 9.84 -16.69
C LEU A 105 -4.77 10.91 -17.57
N ALA A 106 -5.54 11.49 -18.52
CA ALA A 106 -5.08 12.60 -19.34
C ALA A 106 -4.88 13.90 -18.55
N GLN A 107 -5.49 14.02 -17.35
CA GLN A 107 -5.44 15.22 -16.51
C GLN A 107 -4.63 15.06 -15.23
N LEU A 108 -4.29 13.83 -14.86
CA LEU A 108 -3.58 13.51 -13.61
C LEU A 108 -2.19 12.93 -13.89
N SER A 109 -1.24 13.25 -13.02
CA SER A 109 0.04 12.57 -12.92
C SER A 109 -0.08 11.45 -11.89
N VAL A 110 -0.26 10.21 -12.36
CA VAL A 110 -0.37 9.06 -11.46
C VAL A 110 1.02 8.52 -11.16
N VAL A 111 1.44 8.64 -9.90
CA VAL A 111 2.74 8.17 -9.43
C VAL A 111 2.67 6.67 -9.13
N PRO A 112 3.60 5.86 -9.65
CA PRO A 112 3.68 4.44 -9.31
C PRO A 112 3.75 4.23 -7.79
N PRO A 113 3.23 3.10 -7.27
CA PRO A 113 3.36 2.79 -5.86
C PRO A 113 4.82 2.60 -5.49
N GLU A 114 5.20 3.09 -4.31
CA GLU A 114 6.49 2.72 -3.75
C GLU A 114 6.49 1.21 -3.50
N ARG A 115 7.29 0.50 -4.28
CA ARG A 115 7.52 -0.92 -4.02
C ARG A 115 8.33 -1.02 -2.74
N PRO A 116 7.92 -1.89 -1.80
CA PRO A 116 8.83 -2.29 -0.75
C PRO A 116 10.13 -2.75 -1.41
N ALA A 117 11.27 -2.34 -0.87
CA ALA A 117 12.56 -2.76 -1.39
C ALA A 117 12.64 -4.30 -1.38
N GLU A 118 12.54 -4.93 -2.55
CA GLU A 118 12.55 -6.40 -2.69
C GLU A 118 13.88 -7.00 -2.22
N ASP A 119 14.94 -6.18 -2.20
CA ASP A 119 16.30 -6.56 -1.77
C ASP A 119 16.60 -6.15 -0.32
N SER A 120 15.63 -5.73 0.48
CA SER A 120 15.91 -5.41 1.87
C SER A 120 16.08 -6.68 2.72
N ALA A 121 16.98 -6.64 3.69
CA ALA A 121 17.21 -7.76 4.63
C ALA A 121 15.95 -8.21 5.38
N VAL A 122 14.91 -7.38 5.36
CA VAL A 122 13.63 -7.61 6.05
C VAL A 122 12.44 -7.89 5.11
N SER A 123 12.66 -7.89 3.80
CA SER A 123 11.60 -8.20 2.83
C SER A 123 10.99 -9.58 3.08
N GLY A 124 9.64 -9.64 3.12
CA GLY A 124 8.88 -10.86 3.42
C GLY A 124 8.94 -11.34 4.88
N LYS A 125 9.75 -10.72 5.74
CA LYS A 125 9.87 -11.09 7.16
C LYS A 125 8.73 -10.52 8.00
N THR A 126 8.33 -11.27 9.03
CA THR A 126 7.36 -10.79 10.02
C THR A 126 8.09 -10.19 11.22
N ILE A 127 7.82 -8.93 11.51
CA ILE A 127 8.47 -8.15 12.56
C ILE A 127 7.44 -7.71 13.62
N VAL A 128 7.85 -7.75 14.87
CA VAL A 128 7.06 -7.21 16.00
C VAL A 128 7.89 -6.15 16.70
N PHE A 129 7.30 -4.99 16.97
CA PHE A 129 7.89 -3.93 17.75
C PHE A 129 7.31 -3.92 19.17
N THR A 130 8.17 -3.78 20.18
CA THR A 130 7.77 -3.71 21.60
C THR A 130 8.64 -2.74 22.38
N GLY A 131 8.12 -2.23 23.48
CA GLY A 131 8.82 -1.21 24.26
C GLY A 131 8.81 0.17 23.63
N THR A 132 9.61 1.09 24.18
CA THR A 132 9.79 2.45 23.71
C THR A 132 11.10 2.53 22.92
N LEU A 133 11.02 2.89 21.65
CA LEU A 133 12.19 3.14 20.80
C LEU A 133 12.71 4.56 21.09
N ALA A 134 14.01 4.75 21.05
CA ALA A 134 14.66 5.99 21.42
C ALA A 134 14.72 7.01 20.26
N GLY A 135 14.97 6.52 19.04
CA GLY A 135 15.17 7.35 17.84
C GLY A 135 13.92 7.56 16.99
N MET A 136 12.85 6.78 17.20
CA MET A 136 11.63 6.89 16.40
C MET A 136 10.37 6.41 17.15
N SER A 137 9.22 6.91 16.75
CA SER A 137 7.94 6.38 17.25
C SER A 137 7.67 4.96 16.71
N ARG A 138 6.83 4.21 17.42
CA ARG A 138 6.40 2.88 16.95
C ARG A 138 5.67 2.92 15.59
N ALA A 139 4.95 4.02 15.32
CA ALA A 139 4.27 4.22 14.04
C ALA A 139 5.26 4.42 12.90
N GLU A 140 6.32 5.19 13.14
CA GLU A 140 7.42 5.40 12.17
C GLU A 140 8.20 4.11 11.93
N ALA A 141 8.56 3.37 12.98
CA ALA A 141 9.23 2.08 12.86
C ALA A 141 8.42 1.07 12.05
N LYS A 142 7.09 1.02 12.30
CA LYS A 142 6.15 0.20 11.54
C LYS A 142 6.12 0.62 10.06
N ALA A 143 5.92 1.90 9.78
CA ALA A 143 5.87 2.41 8.40
C ALA A 143 7.18 2.13 7.65
N ARG A 144 8.33 2.30 8.31
CA ARG A 144 9.65 2.00 7.74
C ARG A 144 9.85 0.52 7.46
N ALA A 145 9.42 -0.37 8.37
CA ALA A 145 9.48 -1.81 8.13
C ALA A 145 8.59 -2.23 6.94
N GLU A 146 7.37 -1.70 6.87
CA GLU A 146 6.42 -1.98 5.79
C GLU A 146 6.91 -1.44 4.45
N SER A 147 7.55 -0.27 4.40
CA SER A 147 8.16 0.27 3.17
C SER A 147 9.34 -0.58 2.67
N LEU A 148 9.98 -1.34 3.55
CA LEU A 148 11.06 -2.28 3.24
C LEU A 148 10.55 -3.72 2.96
N GLY A 149 9.23 -3.91 2.81
CA GLY A 149 8.63 -5.20 2.47
C GLY A 149 8.40 -6.14 3.64
N ALA A 150 8.61 -5.71 4.89
CA ALA A 150 8.30 -6.51 6.05
C ALA A 150 6.81 -6.50 6.40
N LYS A 151 6.32 -7.58 7.01
CA LYS A 151 4.99 -7.66 7.62
C LYS A 151 5.09 -7.28 9.10
N VAL A 152 4.35 -6.27 9.56
CA VAL A 152 4.38 -5.87 10.97
C VAL A 152 3.19 -6.45 11.71
N SER A 153 3.46 -7.21 12.79
CA SER A 153 2.45 -7.83 13.65
C SER A 153 2.41 -7.21 15.05
N GLY A 154 1.23 -7.18 15.64
CA GLY A 154 1.03 -6.72 17.02
C GLY A 154 1.42 -7.74 18.08
N SER A 155 1.58 -9.03 17.73
CA SER A 155 1.84 -10.13 18.67
C SER A 155 2.96 -11.04 18.17
N VAL A 156 3.73 -11.60 19.11
CA VAL A 156 4.78 -12.58 18.82
C VAL A 156 4.19 -13.98 18.66
N SER A 157 4.56 -14.67 17.60
CA SER A 157 4.16 -16.04 17.26
C SER A 157 5.33 -16.81 16.64
N ALA A 158 5.14 -18.09 16.37
CA ALA A 158 6.14 -18.92 15.67
C ALA A 158 6.44 -18.44 14.22
N LYS A 159 5.58 -17.58 13.66
CA LYS A 159 5.78 -16.95 12.34
C LYS A 159 6.55 -15.63 12.40
N THR A 160 6.89 -15.13 13.61
CA THR A 160 7.67 -13.92 13.81
C THR A 160 9.14 -14.20 13.54
N ASN A 161 9.76 -13.42 12.67
CA ASN A 161 11.18 -13.54 12.35
C ASN A 161 12.04 -12.70 13.31
N TYR A 162 11.60 -11.47 13.57
CA TYR A 162 12.32 -10.53 14.43
C TYR A 162 11.41 -9.85 15.43
N LEU A 163 11.89 -9.70 16.65
CA LEU A 163 11.30 -8.81 17.65
C LEU A 163 12.26 -7.63 17.85
N VAL A 164 11.82 -6.43 17.50
CA VAL A 164 12.57 -5.21 17.82
C VAL A 164 12.12 -4.70 19.18
N ALA A 165 13.04 -4.73 20.15
CA ALA A 165 12.80 -4.43 21.54
C ALA A 165 13.46 -3.11 21.93
N GLY A 166 12.64 -2.09 22.22
CA GLY A 166 13.07 -0.87 22.89
C GLY A 166 13.07 -1.01 24.41
N ALA A 167 13.17 0.12 25.12
CA ALA A 167 13.06 0.14 26.56
C ALA A 167 11.73 -0.45 27.03
N ASP A 168 11.74 -1.18 28.15
CA ASP A 168 10.56 -1.82 28.74
C ASP A 168 9.83 -2.82 27.83
N ALA A 169 10.58 -3.64 27.10
CA ALA A 169 10.05 -4.62 26.14
C ALA A 169 9.09 -5.69 26.73
N GLY A 170 9.12 -5.91 28.04
CA GLY A 170 8.14 -6.65 28.83
C GLY A 170 7.89 -8.11 28.39
N SER A 171 6.61 -8.51 28.39
CA SER A 171 6.17 -9.89 28.16
C SER A 171 6.44 -10.40 26.73
N LYS A 172 6.50 -9.51 25.74
CA LYS A 172 6.75 -9.90 24.35
C LYS A 172 8.19 -10.37 24.14
N ALA A 173 9.17 -9.76 24.84
CA ALA A 173 10.56 -10.20 24.79
C ALA A 173 10.74 -11.61 25.38
N ARG A 174 10.04 -11.89 26.47
CA ARG A 174 10.03 -13.23 27.08
C ARG A 174 9.43 -14.28 26.14
N LYS A 175 8.29 -13.97 25.55
CA LYS A 175 7.64 -14.86 24.58
C LYS A 175 8.48 -15.09 23.33
N ALA A 176 9.21 -14.08 22.86
CA ALA A 176 10.14 -14.23 21.75
C ALA A 176 11.26 -15.21 22.06
N ALA A 177 11.86 -15.11 23.26
CA ALA A 177 12.88 -16.05 23.71
C ALA A 177 12.34 -17.49 23.82
N GLU A 178 11.12 -17.68 24.32
CA GLU A 178 10.46 -19.01 24.41
C GLU A 178 10.21 -19.63 23.00
N LEU A 179 9.96 -18.80 22.00
CA LEU A 179 9.69 -19.24 20.63
C LEU A 179 10.93 -19.27 19.72
N GLY A 180 12.12 -18.92 20.24
CA GLY A 180 13.35 -18.87 19.46
C GLY A 180 13.38 -17.73 18.43
N VAL A 181 12.57 -16.69 18.63
CA VAL A 181 12.52 -15.51 17.75
C VAL A 181 13.74 -14.62 18.03
N THR A 182 14.43 -14.21 16.97
CA THR A 182 15.57 -13.29 17.09
C THR A 182 15.11 -11.95 17.64
N VAL A 183 15.72 -11.52 18.74
CA VAL A 183 15.46 -10.22 19.38
C VAL A 183 16.56 -9.25 18.97
N LEU A 184 16.17 -8.10 18.44
CA LEU A 184 17.04 -7.00 18.02
C LEU A 184 16.76 -5.78 18.92
N ASN A 185 17.79 -5.03 19.27
CA ASN A 185 17.62 -3.68 19.78
C ASN A 185 17.40 -2.69 18.62
N GLU A 186 17.16 -1.41 18.93
CA GLU A 186 16.88 -0.39 17.93
C GLU A 186 18.07 -0.14 17.00
N ASP A 187 19.29 -0.14 17.51
CA ASP A 187 20.50 0.09 16.73
C ASP A 187 20.78 -1.08 15.77
N GLU A 188 20.61 -2.32 16.24
CA GLU A 188 20.72 -3.53 15.42
C GLU A 188 19.65 -3.55 14.31
N TRP A 189 18.44 -3.11 14.64
CA TRP A 189 17.37 -2.95 13.65
C TRP A 189 17.74 -1.92 12.60
N LEU A 190 18.22 -0.73 13.02
CA LEU A 190 18.63 0.33 12.10
C LEU A 190 19.80 -0.11 11.21
N ALA A 191 20.82 -0.78 11.76
CA ALA A 191 21.93 -1.32 11.00
C ALA A 191 21.45 -2.34 9.94
N MET A 192 20.56 -3.26 10.33
CA MET A 192 19.99 -4.26 9.42
C MET A 192 19.28 -3.63 8.23
N ILE A 193 18.47 -2.56 8.45
CA ILE A 193 17.70 -1.92 7.38
C ILE A 193 18.49 -0.90 6.57
N SER A 194 19.63 -0.41 7.07
CA SER A 194 20.51 0.52 6.35
C SER A 194 21.50 -0.19 5.41
N GLY A 195 21.55 -1.52 5.44
CA GLY A 195 22.48 -2.30 4.62
C GLY A 195 23.91 -2.36 5.15
N ASP A 196 24.18 -1.78 6.33
CA ASP A 196 25.50 -1.79 6.99
C ASP A 196 25.78 -3.10 7.77
N GLY A 197 24.91 -4.08 7.64
CA GLY A 197 24.97 -5.36 8.35
C GLY A 197 25.69 -6.49 7.59
N SER A 198 26.68 -6.20 6.75
CA SER A 198 27.51 -7.21 6.09
C SER A 198 28.94 -7.14 6.63
N GLY A 199 29.20 -7.94 7.64
CA GLY A 199 30.50 -8.28 8.18
C GLY A 199 30.48 -9.74 8.60
#